data_b73c7d348f6f52ed9b074faf765b163e
#
_entry.id   b73c7d348f6f52ed9b074faf765b163e
#
_cell.length_a   1.000
_cell.length_b   1.000
_cell.length_c   1.000
_cell.angle_alpha   90.00
_cell.angle_beta   90.00
_cell.angle_gamma   90.00
#
_symmetry.space_group_name_H-M   'P 1'
#
loop_
_entity.id
_entity.type
_entity.pdbx_description
1 polymer ?
#
loop_
_entity_poly.entity_id
_entity_poly.type
_entity_poly.pdbx_seq_one_letter_code
_entity_poly.pdbx_strand_id
1 'polypeptide(L)'
;FAEKNNASGVVMITIDTEGTNIEKLEFQPLAGLVSIPPEARPLEEVLQVIGELPDGDVTLRSPYLEIKILMTEPEPSYKYKIEEALKGKAVRLARIAAMLPQKKASGIAATSYEELQTIRPLDMALDVFKRKYGGTEMPDTMKQLLESVIKEAGI
;
A
#
# COMPACT_ATOMS: atom_id res chain seq x y z
N PHE A 1 -1.59 10.00 2.22
CA PHE A 1 -2.95 9.49 2.54
C PHE A 1 -3.01 8.73 3.86
N ALA A 2 -1.88 8.31 4.45
CA ALA A 2 -1.86 7.68 5.78
C ALA A 2 -2.46 8.59 6.87
N GLU A 3 -2.30 9.90 6.74
CA GLU A 3 -2.73 10.91 7.72
C GLU A 3 -4.06 11.60 7.36
N LYS A 4 -4.80 11.09 6.37
CA LYS A 4 -6.04 11.73 5.89
C LYS A 4 -7.11 11.94 6.97
N ASN A 5 -7.06 11.14 8.04
CA ASN A 5 -7.99 11.20 9.16
C ASN A 5 -7.43 11.96 10.38
N ASN A 6 -6.19 12.48 10.28
CA ASN A 6 -5.60 13.25 11.36
C ASN A 6 -6.11 14.69 11.32
N ALA A 7 -6.44 15.24 12.49
CA ALA A 7 -6.77 16.64 12.61
C ALA A 7 -5.51 17.48 12.34
N SER A 8 -5.59 18.38 11.35
CA SER A 8 -4.53 19.34 11.07
C SER A 8 -4.54 20.43 12.12
N GLY A 9 -3.36 20.81 12.62
CA GLY A 9 -3.25 21.84 13.64
C GLY A 9 -1.84 22.33 13.85
N VAL A 10 -1.74 23.42 14.62
CA VAL A 10 -0.47 23.97 15.12
C VAL A 10 -0.51 23.97 16.64
N VAL A 11 0.65 23.89 17.26
CA VAL A 11 0.79 24.01 18.70
C VAL A 11 1.35 25.41 18.99
N MET A 12 0.59 26.20 19.76
CA MET A 12 1.03 27.48 20.26
C MET A 12 1.60 27.28 21.67
N ILE A 13 2.83 27.69 21.89
CA ILE A 13 3.49 27.63 23.19
C ILE A 13 3.72 29.06 23.68
N THR A 14 3.11 29.41 24.80
CA THR A 14 3.32 30.71 25.45
C THR A 14 4.15 30.46 26.70
N ILE A 15 5.26 31.18 26.83
CA ILE A 15 6.16 31.10 27.97
C ILE A 15 6.14 32.48 28.66
N ASP A 16 5.78 32.50 29.93
CA ASP A 16 5.77 33.70 30.74
C ASP A 16 6.42 33.43 32.13
N THR A 17 6.38 34.44 33.01
CA THR A 17 6.95 34.33 34.36
C THR A 17 6.19 33.37 35.28
N GLU A 18 4.96 33.00 34.93
CA GLU A 18 4.10 32.10 35.70
C GLU A 18 4.25 30.65 35.19
N GLY A 19 4.79 30.43 33.98
CA GLY A 19 5.03 29.09 33.47
C GLY A 19 4.95 28.97 31.93
N THR A 20 4.69 27.76 31.47
CA THR A 20 4.54 27.45 30.07
C THR A 20 3.11 26.97 29.80
N ASN A 21 2.40 27.64 28.91
CA ASN A 21 1.09 27.25 28.42
C ASN A 21 1.19 26.66 27.00
N ILE A 22 0.56 25.52 26.76
CA ILE A 22 0.56 24.81 25.48
C ILE A 22 -0.88 24.70 25.00
N GLU A 23 -1.17 25.30 23.84
CA GLU A 23 -2.48 25.29 23.20
C GLU A 23 -2.40 24.67 21.83
N LYS A 24 -3.32 23.72 21.51
CA LYS A 24 -3.44 23.14 20.18
C LYS A 24 -4.53 23.88 19.41
N LEU A 25 -4.15 24.52 18.32
CA LEU A 25 -5.06 25.21 17.40
C LEU A 25 -5.32 24.32 16.19
N GLU A 26 -6.53 23.81 16.07
CA GLU A 26 -6.95 22.97 14.93
C GLU A 26 -7.44 23.84 13.78
N PHE A 27 -7.11 23.45 12.55
CA PHE A 27 -7.63 24.09 11.34
C PHE A 27 -8.02 23.04 10.32
N GLN A 28 -8.96 23.41 9.45
CA GLN A 28 -9.32 22.55 8.32
C GLN A 28 -8.42 22.88 7.11
N PRO A 29 -7.79 21.88 6.49
CA PRO A 29 -7.01 22.09 5.28
C PRO A 29 -7.91 22.60 4.14
N LEU A 30 -7.36 23.45 3.27
CA LEU A 30 -8.08 24.06 2.15
C LEU A 30 -8.61 22.98 1.18
N ALA A 31 -7.85 21.91 0.98
CA ALA A 31 -8.22 20.75 0.16
C ALA A 31 -8.05 19.46 0.97
N GLY A 32 -9.07 18.63 0.97
CA GLY A 32 -9.08 17.35 1.67
C GLY A 32 -8.31 16.26 0.93
N LEU A 33 -7.99 15.18 1.64
CA LEU A 33 -7.46 13.92 1.09
C LEU A 33 -8.57 12.87 1.09
N VAL A 34 -8.91 12.34 -0.08
CA VAL A 34 -9.99 11.36 -0.24
C VAL A 34 -9.45 10.10 -0.89
N SER A 35 -9.77 8.95 -0.32
CA SER A 35 -9.45 7.65 -0.94
C SER A 35 -10.72 7.01 -1.46
N ILE A 36 -10.77 6.67 -2.74
CA ILE A 36 -11.90 5.98 -3.38
C ILE A 36 -11.43 4.78 -4.22
N PRO A 37 -12.16 3.70 -4.18
CA PRO A 37 -13.09 3.35 -3.09
C PRO A 37 -12.36 3.23 -1.73
N PRO A 38 -13.05 3.16 -0.60
CA PRO A 38 -12.41 3.01 0.72
C PRO A 38 -11.49 1.78 0.79
N GLU A 39 -11.93 0.69 0.18
CA GLU A 39 -11.17 -0.55 -0.01
C GLU A 39 -10.89 -0.77 -1.50
N ALA A 40 -9.79 -1.48 -1.81
CA ALA A 40 -9.45 -1.76 -3.20
C ALA A 40 -10.50 -2.64 -3.87
N ARG A 41 -10.96 -2.23 -5.06
CA ARG A 41 -11.96 -2.94 -5.87
C ARG A 41 -11.49 -3.13 -7.31
N PRO A 42 -12.11 -4.06 -8.07
CA PRO A 42 -11.84 -4.22 -9.49
C PRO A 42 -11.98 -2.90 -10.26
N LEU A 43 -11.22 -2.76 -11.34
CA LEU A 43 -11.15 -1.52 -12.11
C LEU A 43 -12.53 -1.03 -12.57
N GLU A 44 -13.41 -1.94 -13.01
CA GLU A 44 -14.74 -1.58 -13.50
C GLU A 44 -15.61 -0.92 -12.42
N GLU A 45 -15.59 -1.45 -11.20
CA GLU A 45 -16.29 -0.84 -10.07
C GLU A 45 -15.70 0.51 -9.69
N VAL A 46 -14.38 0.64 -9.76
CA VAL A 46 -13.68 1.92 -9.52
C VAL A 46 -14.09 2.98 -10.53
N LEU A 47 -14.21 2.62 -11.82
CA LEU A 47 -14.66 3.54 -12.86
C LEU A 47 -16.09 4.00 -12.64
N GLN A 48 -16.98 3.14 -12.13
CA GLN A 48 -18.34 3.53 -11.75
C GLN A 48 -18.34 4.57 -10.61
N VAL A 49 -17.53 4.32 -9.55
CA VAL A 49 -17.40 5.27 -8.42
C VAL A 49 -16.82 6.60 -8.89
N ILE A 50 -15.87 6.60 -9.82
CA ILE A 50 -15.33 7.82 -10.41
C ILE A 50 -16.43 8.58 -11.18
N GLY A 51 -17.32 7.87 -11.88
CA GLY A 51 -18.46 8.45 -12.59
C GLY A 51 -19.40 9.26 -11.67
N GLU A 52 -19.55 8.85 -10.43
CA GLU A 52 -20.41 9.51 -9.42
C GLU A 52 -19.76 10.78 -8.80
N LEU A 53 -18.47 11.03 -9.07
CA LEU A 53 -17.80 12.23 -8.59
C LEU A 53 -18.40 13.50 -9.23
N PRO A 54 -18.39 14.63 -8.50
CA PRO A 54 -18.93 15.89 -9.02
C PRO A 54 -18.14 16.37 -10.25
N ASP A 55 -18.86 16.77 -11.28
CA ASP A 55 -18.30 17.41 -12.45
C ASP A 55 -17.94 18.88 -12.15
N GLY A 56 -16.89 19.38 -12.80
CA GLY A 56 -16.46 20.76 -12.68
C GLY A 56 -14.97 20.97 -12.82
N ASP A 57 -14.60 22.25 -12.79
CA ASP A 57 -13.18 22.63 -12.89
C ASP A 57 -12.44 22.35 -11.58
N VAL A 58 -11.16 22.03 -11.73
CA VAL A 58 -10.27 21.85 -10.58
C VAL A 58 -9.94 23.21 -9.97
N THR A 59 -10.26 23.40 -8.70
CA THR A 59 -10.01 24.62 -7.92
C THR A 59 -9.00 24.38 -6.80
N LEU A 60 -8.58 25.42 -6.08
CA LEU A 60 -7.71 25.28 -4.91
C LEU A 60 -8.34 24.43 -3.79
N ARG A 61 -9.67 24.34 -3.76
CA ARG A 61 -10.43 23.55 -2.78
C ARG A 61 -10.73 22.13 -3.24
N SER A 62 -10.46 21.79 -4.52
CA SER A 62 -10.69 20.45 -5.03
C SER A 62 -9.84 19.43 -4.27
N PRO A 63 -10.43 18.33 -3.77
CA PRO A 63 -9.75 17.35 -2.97
C PRO A 63 -8.69 16.59 -3.78
N TYR A 64 -7.65 16.15 -3.09
CA TYR A 64 -6.67 15.21 -3.62
C TYR A 64 -7.18 13.78 -3.49
N LEU A 65 -7.17 13.06 -4.59
CA LEU A 65 -7.76 11.74 -4.71
C LEU A 65 -6.69 10.65 -4.76
N GLU A 66 -6.83 9.67 -3.89
CA GLU A 66 -6.17 8.37 -3.99
C GLU A 66 -7.18 7.35 -4.51
N ILE A 67 -6.86 6.70 -5.62
CA ILE A 67 -7.67 5.64 -6.20
C ILE A 67 -7.05 4.30 -5.84
N LYS A 68 -7.86 3.40 -5.27
CA LYS A 68 -7.44 2.05 -4.88
C LYS A 68 -8.06 1.02 -5.81
N ILE A 69 -7.21 0.30 -6.54
CA ILE A 69 -7.66 -0.77 -7.45
C ILE A 69 -7.12 -2.12 -7.01
N LEU A 70 -7.95 -3.14 -7.15
CA LEU A 70 -7.58 -4.55 -7.01
C LEU A 70 -7.34 -5.11 -8.39
N MET A 71 -6.10 -5.46 -8.71
CA MET A 71 -5.71 -6.02 -9.99
C MET A 71 -5.60 -7.54 -9.86
N THR A 72 -6.55 -8.28 -10.40
CA THR A 72 -6.50 -9.75 -10.48
C THR A 72 -5.59 -10.23 -11.61
N GLU A 73 -5.52 -9.44 -12.68
CA GLU A 73 -4.68 -9.67 -13.85
C GLU A 73 -3.92 -8.38 -14.21
N PRO A 74 -2.73 -8.50 -14.86
CA PRO A 74 -2.00 -7.33 -15.32
C PRO A 74 -2.79 -6.60 -16.42
N GLU A 75 -3.24 -5.38 -16.14
CA GLU A 75 -3.90 -4.52 -17.10
C GLU A 75 -3.08 -3.25 -17.34
N PRO A 76 -2.25 -3.17 -18.39
CA PRO A 76 -1.36 -2.04 -18.64
C PRO A 76 -2.07 -0.71 -18.80
N SER A 77 -3.34 -0.74 -19.26
CA SER A 77 -4.12 0.46 -19.60
C SER A 77 -4.90 1.07 -18.43
N TYR A 78 -4.83 0.49 -17.22
CA TYR A 78 -5.64 0.95 -16.07
C TYR A 78 -5.44 2.43 -15.74
N LYS A 79 -4.21 2.92 -15.83
CA LYS A 79 -3.91 4.33 -15.56
C LYS A 79 -4.63 5.25 -16.53
N TYR A 80 -4.53 4.94 -17.82
CA TYR A 80 -5.18 5.71 -18.88
C TYR A 80 -6.70 5.73 -18.71
N LYS A 81 -7.32 4.58 -18.41
CA LYS A 81 -8.77 4.49 -18.18
C LYS A 81 -9.24 5.34 -16.99
N ILE A 82 -8.46 5.35 -15.89
CA ILE A 82 -8.74 6.18 -14.72
C ILE A 82 -8.58 7.66 -15.04
N GLU A 83 -7.50 8.05 -15.73
CA GLU A 83 -7.26 9.45 -16.10
C GLU A 83 -8.36 9.97 -17.07
N GLU A 84 -8.80 9.15 -18.03
CA GLU A 84 -9.91 9.47 -18.90
C GLU A 84 -11.23 9.66 -18.11
N ALA A 85 -11.53 8.75 -17.18
CA ALA A 85 -12.74 8.84 -16.36
C ALA A 85 -12.75 10.06 -15.42
N LEU A 86 -11.57 10.58 -15.05
CA LEU A 86 -11.43 11.77 -14.21
C LEU A 86 -11.49 13.08 -14.98
N LYS A 87 -11.49 13.05 -16.31
CA LYS A 87 -11.63 14.28 -17.09
C LYS A 87 -12.95 14.98 -16.80
N GLY A 88 -12.87 16.28 -16.52
CA GLY A 88 -14.04 17.07 -16.16
C GLY A 88 -14.58 16.87 -14.75
N LYS A 89 -13.89 16.12 -13.89
CA LYS A 89 -14.25 15.96 -12.48
C LYS A 89 -13.53 16.99 -11.60
N ALA A 90 -14.25 17.54 -10.62
CA ALA A 90 -13.73 18.58 -9.71
C ALA A 90 -12.75 18.05 -8.65
N VAL A 91 -11.85 17.15 -9.01
CA VAL A 91 -10.88 16.47 -8.13
C VAL A 91 -9.47 16.49 -8.70
N ARG A 92 -8.46 16.26 -7.86
CA ARG A 92 -7.05 16.16 -8.26
C ARG A 92 -6.56 14.76 -8.02
N LEU A 93 -6.21 14.04 -9.07
CA LEU A 93 -5.59 12.73 -8.92
C LEU A 93 -4.18 12.90 -8.31
N ALA A 94 -3.98 12.34 -7.12
CA ALA A 94 -2.69 12.35 -6.44
C ALA A 94 -1.98 11.01 -6.54
N ARG A 95 -2.72 9.89 -6.47
CA ARG A 95 -2.13 8.55 -6.43
C ARG A 95 -3.11 7.49 -6.93
N ILE A 96 -2.59 6.50 -7.65
CA ILE A 96 -3.27 5.24 -7.93
C ILE A 96 -2.53 4.14 -7.17
N ALA A 97 -3.21 3.50 -6.23
CA ALA A 97 -2.70 2.38 -5.46
C ALA A 97 -3.26 1.07 -6.05
N ALA A 98 -2.45 0.42 -6.88
CA ALA A 98 -2.77 -0.88 -7.43
C ALA A 98 -2.37 -1.97 -6.43
N MET A 99 -3.34 -2.76 -5.99
CA MET A 99 -3.15 -3.90 -5.10
C MET A 99 -3.33 -5.18 -5.88
N LEU A 100 -2.34 -6.06 -5.80
CA LEU A 100 -2.49 -7.44 -6.28
C LEU A 100 -3.22 -8.23 -5.20
N PRO A 101 -4.16 -9.15 -5.56
CA PRO A 101 -4.74 -10.04 -4.59
C PRO A 101 -3.59 -10.78 -3.91
N GLN A 102 -3.46 -10.61 -2.62
CA GLN A 102 -2.55 -11.46 -1.86
C GLN A 102 -3.08 -12.88 -2.00
N LYS A 103 -2.46 -13.68 -2.89
CA LYS A 103 -2.51 -15.14 -2.71
C LYS A 103 -2.01 -15.32 -1.28
N LYS A 104 -2.88 -15.81 -0.39
CA LYS A 104 -2.46 -16.23 0.94
C LYS A 104 -1.22 -17.09 0.69
N ALA A 105 -0.07 -16.55 1.02
CA ALA A 105 1.17 -17.29 0.90
C ALA A 105 1.03 -18.42 1.90
N SER A 106 0.70 -19.60 1.38
CA SER A 106 0.87 -20.85 2.13
C SER A 106 2.37 -21.11 2.18
N GLY A 107 3.04 -20.39 3.02
CA GLY A 107 4.47 -20.46 3.21
C GLY A 107 4.83 -20.10 4.64
N ILE A 108 6.05 -20.35 5.01
CA ILE A 108 6.60 -20.02 6.33
C ILE A 108 6.43 -18.51 6.55
N ALA A 109 5.40 -18.13 7.28
CA ALA A 109 5.17 -16.75 7.71
C ALA A 109 5.70 -16.62 9.13
N ALA A 110 6.96 -16.23 9.27
CA ALA A 110 7.47 -15.85 10.58
C ALA A 110 6.81 -14.53 10.99
N THR A 111 6.10 -14.54 12.10
CA THR A 111 5.40 -13.38 12.67
C THR A 111 6.29 -12.62 13.64
N SER A 112 7.38 -13.23 14.11
CA SER A 112 8.35 -12.59 15.02
C SER A 112 9.79 -12.88 14.60
N TYR A 113 10.71 -12.05 15.09
CA TYR A 113 12.15 -12.23 14.90
C TYR A 113 12.66 -13.54 15.51
N GLU A 114 12.07 -13.98 16.62
CA GLU A 114 12.40 -15.24 17.30
C GLU A 114 11.98 -16.45 16.46
N GLU A 115 10.83 -16.39 15.79
CA GLU A 115 10.40 -17.43 14.86
C GLU A 115 11.31 -17.51 13.63
N LEU A 116 11.82 -16.38 13.11
CA LEU A 116 12.79 -16.36 12.02
C LEU A 116 14.08 -17.11 12.36
N GLN A 117 14.55 -17.03 13.59
CA GLN A 117 15.76 -17.72 14.04
C GLN A 117 15.58 -19.24 14.17
N THR A 118 14.35 -19.72 14.27
CA THR A 118 14.05 -21.16 14.37
C THR A 118 13.87 -21.83 13.01
N ILE A 119 13.69 -21.03 11.94
CA ILE A 119 13.50 -21.56 10.58
C ILE A 119 14.84 -21.95 9.99
N ARG A 120 14.97 -23.20 9.58
CA ARG A 120 16.20 -23.63 8.91
C ARG A 120 16.34 -22.95 7.54
N PRO A 121 17.54 -22.50 7.17
CA PRO A 121 17.80 -21.82 5.89
C PRO A 121 17.33 -22.64 4.67
N LEU A 122 17.47 -23.96 4.72
CA LEU A 122 17.01 -24.88 3.69
C LEU A 122 15.49 -24.83 3.50
N ASP A 123 14.72 -24.89 4.58
CA ASP A 123 13.25 -24.87 4.54
C ASP A 123 12.75 -23.53 3.96
N MET A 124 13.41 -22.44 4.32
CA MET A 124 13.09 -21.11 3.76
C MET A 124 13.37 -21.05 2.25
N ALA A 125 14.50 -21.59 1.81
CA ALA A 125 14.86 -21.59 0.39
C ALA A 125 13.92 -22.47 -0.44
N LEU A 126 13.51 -23.63 0.08
CA LEU A 126 12.53 -24.51 -0.57
C LEU A 126 11.18 -23.80 -0.72
N ASP A 127 10.72 -23.11 0.30
CA ASP A 127 9.45 -22.38 0.26
C ASP A 127 9.51 -21.20 -0.74
N VAL A 128 10.58 -20.43 -0.75
CA VAL A 128 10.81 -19.34 -1.73
C VAL A 128 10.84 -19.88 -3.15
N PHE A 129 11.55 -21.00 -3.38
CA PHE A 129 11.62 -21.64 -4.69
C PHE A 129 10.22 -22.07 -5.17
N LYS A 130 9.47 -22.77 -4.31
CA LYS A 130 8.11 -23.22 -4.61
C LYS A 130 7.16 -22.06 -4.96
N ARG A 131 7.28 -20.94 -4.26
CA ARG A 131 6.50 -19.71 -4.58
C ARG A 131 6.90 -19.09 -5.92
N LYS A 132 8.20 -19.02 -6.19
CA LYS A 132 8.73 -18.37 -7.40
C LYS A 132 8.43 -19.18 -8.67
N TYR A 133 8.44 -20.50 -8.58
CA TYR A 133 8.28 -21.40 -9.71
C TYR A 133 6.91 -22.11 -9.74
N GLY A 134 5.86 -21.45 -9.25
CA GLY A 134 4.48 -21.89 -9.43
C GLY A 134 4.11 -23.21 -8.74
N GLY A 135 4.79 -23.56 -7.64
CA GLY A 135 4.53 -24.78 -6.88
C GLY A 135 5.43 -25.96 -7.26
N THR A 136 6.35 -25.78 -8.21
CA THR A 136 7.32 -26.81 -8.60
C THR A 136 8.30 -27.08 -7.47
N GLU A 137 8.62 -28.35 -7.24
CA GLU A 137 9.65 -28.72 -6.26
C GLU A 137 11.06 -28.44 -6.77
N MET A 138 11.94 -28.06 -5.85
CA MET A 138 13.35 -27.81 -6.18
C MET A 138 14.05 -29.13 -6.60
N PRO A 139 14.78 -29.12 -7.72
CA PRO A 139 15.56 -30.29 -8.15
C PRO A 139 16.56 -30.75 -7.09
N ASP A 140 16.78 -32.06 -6.97
CA ASP A 140 17.66 -32.63 -5.95
C ASP A 140 19.12 -32.14 -6.05
N THR A 141 19.61 -31.93 -7.27
CA THR A 141 20.95 -31.34 -7.50
C THR A 141 21.07 -29.95 -6.90
N MET A 142 20.00 -29.15 -6.94
CA MET A 142 19.97 -27.80 -6.40
C MET A 142 19.84 -27.81 -4.87
N LYS A 143 19.08 -28.77 -4.32
CA LYS A 143 19.01 -29.00 -2.86
C LYS A 143 20.38 -29.37 -2.29
N GLN A 144 21.07 -30.33 -2.91
CA GLN A 144 22.41 -30.77 -2.49
C GLN A 144 23.42 -29.62 -2.54
N LEU A 145 23.40 -28.81 -3.60
CA LEU A 145 24.26 -27.64 -3.70
C LEU A 145 23.98 -26.63 -2.58
N LEU A 146 22.70 -26.36 -2.30
CA LEU A 146 22.30 -25.45 -1.24
C LEU A 146 22.70 -25.98 0.14
N GLU A 147 22.52 -27.26 0.42
CA GLU A 147 22.98 -27.89 1.67
C GLU A 147 24.48 -27.79 1.85
N SER A 148 25.25 -27.98 0.77
CA SER A 148 26.72 -27.83 0.83
C SER A 148 27.13 -26.39 1.18
N VAL A 149 26.47 -25.40 0.58
CA VAL A 149 26.72 -23.96 0.86
C VAL A 149 26.33 -23.59 2.29
N ILE A 150 25.18 -24.07 2.79
CA ILE A 150 24.74 -23.82 4.18
C ILE A 150 25.76 -24.42 5.17
N LYS A 151 26.23 -25.64 4.90
CA LYS A 151 27.25 -26.31 5.73
C LYS A 151 28.59 -25.55 5.72
N GLU A 152 28.98 -25.04 4.55
CA GLU A 152 30.22 -24.27 4.39
C GLU A 152 30.15 -22.90 5.09
N ALA A 153 28.96 -22.27 5.08
CA ALA A 153 28.70 -21.02 5.76
C ALA A 153 28.59 -21.15 7.30
N GLY A 154 28.54 -22.38 7.85
CA GLY A 154 28.46 -22.62 9.28
C GLY A 154 27.14 -22.24 9.94
N ILE A 155 26.04 -22.26 9.16
CA ILE A 155 24.70 -21.87 9.59
C ILE A 155 23.85 -23.13 9.80
#